data_0a9aa4dd36f2594e99393856578b1abb
#
_entry.id   0a9aa4dd36f2594e99393856578b1abb
#
_cell.length_a   1.000
_cell.length_b   1.000
_cell.length_c   1.000
_cell.angle_alpha   90.00
_cell.angle_beta   90.00
_cell.angle_gamma   90.00
#
_symmetry.space_group_name_H-M   'P 1'
#
loop_
_entity.id
_entity.type
_entity.pdbx_description
1 polymer ?
#
loop_
_entity_poly.entity_id
_entity_poly.type
_entity_poly.pdbx_seq_one_letter_code
_entity_poly.pdbx_strand_id
1 'polypeptide(L)'
;VLPSFALIQAQQAILKMSDVVKEDVNQTRIFMNEKGSEEDLEMLKRNEAMCNKFDKKITEYLIQLSVQPNLTEQDILENRLYLDTTKNLERLGDLAMNLGEFYNMVYSDDHIFSDLAMKDMNAMYQQFIEMFDLTIEIFVTKNQVAYGRLIEMEDVMDKLEYDAREAHFVRMSNHTCTSPIAESVYCDIL
;
A
#
# COMPACT_ATOMS: atom_id res chain seq x y z
N VAL A 1 -10.00 29.85 -10.45
CA VAL A 1 -10.37 28.53 -11.02
C VAL A 1 -11.67 28.12 -10.36
N LEU A 2 -12.63 27.59 -11.14
CA LEU A 2 -13.90 27.05 -10.58
C LEU A 2 -13.58 25.87 -9.64
N PRO A 3 -14.16 25.80 -8.44
CA PRO A 3 -13.87 24.72 -7.48
C PRO A 3 -14.06 23.32 -8.05
N SER A 4 -15.12 23.08 -8.82
CA SER A 4 -15.38 21.79 -9.47
C SER A 4 -14.27 21.37 -10.44
N PHE A 5 -13.71 22.31 -11.21
CA PHE A 5 -12.60 22.02 -12.11
C PHE A 5 -11.31 21.71 -11.33
N ALA A 6 -11.05 22.46 -10.24
CA ALA A 6 -9.91 22.21 -9.37
C ALA A 6 -9.99 20.82 -8.72
N LEU A 7 -11.16 20.38 -8.28
CA LEU A 7 -11.36 19.05 -7.72
C LEU A 7 -11.14 17.94 -8.76
N ILE A 8 -11.58 18.14 -10.01
CA ILE A 8 -11.28 17.18 -11.10
C ILE A 8 -9.78 17.04 -11.33
N GLN A 9 -9.04 18.15 -11.34
CA GLN A 9 -7.59 18.12 -11.49
C GLN A 9 -6.90 17.42 -10.31
N ALA A 10 -7.37 17.68 -9.09
CA ALA A 10 -6.86 16.99 -7.90
C ALA A 10 -7.13 15.48 -7.96
N GLN A 11 -8.33 15.06 -8.37
CA GLN A 11 -8.65 13.65 -8.55
C GLN A 11 -7.72 12.97 -9.55
N GLN A 12 -7.46 13.61 -10.70
CA GLN A 12 -6.53 13.06 -11.69
C GLN A 12 -5.11 12.91 -11.15
N ALA A 13 -4.64 13.87 -10.34
CA ALA A 13 -3.34 13.78 -9.68
C ALA A 13 -3.29 12.65 -8.65
N ILE A 14 -4.36 12.46 -7.87
CA ILE A 14 -4.49 11.35 -6.92
C ILE A 14 -4.48 10.00 -7.64
N LEU A 15 -5.16 9.88 -8.77
CA LEU A 15 -5.13 8.65 -9.58
C LEU A 15 -3.74 8.33 -10.11
N LYS A 16 -2.97 9.33 -10.53
CA LYS A 16 -1.55 9.13 -10.92
C LYS A 16 -0.70 8.70 -9.74
N MET A 17 -0.91 9.29 -8.57
CA MET A 17 -0.23 8.88 -7.35
C MET A 17 -0.58 7.44 -6.98
N SER A 18 -1.85 7.04 -7.11
CA SER A 18 -2.29 5.66 -6.86
C SER A 18 -1.62 4.64 -7.78
N ASP A 19 -1.40 4.98 -9.05
CA ASP A 19 -0.67 4.13 -10.00
C ASP A 19 0.79 3.92 -9.54
N VAL A 20 1.45 4.97 -9.06
CA VAL A 20 2.82 4.90 -8.51
C VAL A 20 2.86 4.01 -7.27
N VAL A 21 1.91 4.16 -6.34
CA VAL A 21 1.83 3.34 -5.12
C VAL A 21 1.58 1.88 -5.45
N LYS A 22 0.66 1.59 -6.39
CA LYS A 22 0.39 0.22 -6.84
C LYS A 22 1.63 -0.43 -7.44
N GLU A 23 2.33 0.29 -8.30
CA GLU A 23 3.59 -0.19 -8.88
C GLU A 23 4.63 -0.46 -7.80
N ASP A 24 4.73 0.40 -6.81
CA ASP A 24 5.66 0.25 -5.69
C ASP A 24 5.38 -1.03 -4.88
N VAL A 25 4.12 -1.29 -4.57
CA VAL A 25 3.71 -2.55 -3.91
C VAL A 25 4.03 -3.77 -4.78
N ASN A 26 3.78 -3.71 -6.09
CA ASN A 26 4.14 -4.79 -7.02
C ASN A 26 5.66 -5.02 -7.07
N GLN A 27 6.46 -3.97 -7.02
CA GLN A 27 7.92 -4.08 -6.97
C GLN A 27 8.42 -4.74 -5.68
N THR A 28 7.78 -4.46 -4.55
CA THR A 28 8.12 -5.17 -3.31
C THR A 28 7.80 -6.66 -3.39
N ARG A 29 6.70 -7.04 -4.05
CA ARG A 29 6.37 -8.44 -4.31
C ARG A 29 7.41 -9.12 -5.20
N ILE A 30 7.85 -8.46 -6.25
CA ILE A 30 8.91 -8.96 -7.15
C ILE A 30 10.21 -9.11 -6.36
N PHE A 31 10.60 -8.10 -5.58
CA PHE A 31 11.77 -8.14 -4.70
C PHE A 31 11.76 -9.36 -3.79
N MET A 32 10.63 -9.61 -3.14
CA MET A 32 10.44 -10.76 -2.26
C MET A 32 10.62 -12.09 -3.00
N ASN A 33 10.00 -12.24 -4.17
CA ASN A 33 9.99 -13.50 -4.91
C ASN A 33 11.30 -13.78 -5.65
N GLU A 34 11.99 -12.75 -6.13
CA GLU A 34 13.20 -12.86 -6.94
C GLU A 34 14.49 -12.62 -6.15
N LYS A 35 14.40 -12.43 -4.82
CA LYS A 35 15.52 -12.09 -3.96
C LYS A 35 16.25 -10.85 -4.49
N GLY A 36 15.53 -9.74 -4.51
CA GLY A 36 15.98 -8.48 -5.10
C GLY A 36 17.32 -7.99 -4.54
N SER A 37 17.96 -7.15 -5.32
CA SER A 37 19.26 -6.56 -5.06
C SER A 37 19.17 -5.16 -4.44
N GLU A 38 20.32 -4.60 -4.08
CA GLU A 38 20.42 -3.21 -3.64
C GLU A 38 19.93 -2.22 -4.71
N GLU A 39 20.07 -2.56 -5.99
CA GLU A 39 19.55 -1.73 -7.10
C GLU A 39 18.01 -1.67 -7.08
N ASP A 40 17.36 -2.78 -6.77
CA ASP A 40 15.90 -2.84 -6.59
C ASP A 40 15.46 -2.00 -5.39
N LEU A 41 16.21 -2.03 -4.30
CA LEU A 41 15.96 -1.19 -3.12
C LEU A 41 16.09 0.32 -3.46
N GLU A 42 17.10 0.70 -4.24
CA GLU A 42 17.27 2.08 -4.70
C GLU A 42 16.11 2.54 -5.62
N MET A 43 15.52 1.63 -6.40
CA MET A 43 14.32 1.91 -7.18
C MET A 43 13.12 2.20 -6.26
N LEU A 44 12.93 1.41 -5.21
CA LEU A 44 11.88 1.66 -4.21
C LEU A 44 12.05 3.00 -3.52
N LYS A 45 13.27 3.40 -3.17
CA LYS A 45 13.57 4.73 -2.61
C LYS A 45 13.20 5.87 -3.56
N ARG A 46 13.47 5.72 -4.85
CA ARG A 46 13.07 6.71 -5.87
C ARG A 46 11.55 6.83 -5.98
N ASN A 47 10.85 5.71 -5.90
CA ASN A 47 9.38 5.70 -5.96
C ASN A 47 8.76 6.33 -4.71
N GLU A 48 9.29 6.04 -3.54
CA GLU A 48 8.89 6.71 -2.29
C GLU A 48 9.08 8.23 -2.38
N ALA A 49 10.24 8.69 -2.87
CA ALA A 49 10.50 10.12 -3.07
C ALA A 49 9.49 10.74 -4.07
N MET A 50 9.03 9.99 -5.07
CA MET A 50 8.00 10.42 -6.00
C MET A 50 6.63 10.52 -5.30
N CYS A 51 6.24 9.55 -4.49
CA CYS A 51 5.01 9.58 -3.69
C CYS A 51 4.98 10.80 -2.76
N ASN A 52 6.10 11.09 -2.09
CA ASN A 52 6.24 12.25 -1.22
C ASN A 52 6.07 13.58 -1.98
N LYS A 53 6.55 13.66 -3.23
CA LYS A 53 6.32 14.85 -4.09
C LYS A 53 4.85 14.99 -4.49
N PHE A 54 4.18 13.88 -4.82
CA PHE A 54 2.74 13.89 -5.08
C PHE A 54 1.96 14.36 -3.86
N ASP A 55 2.21 13.77 -2.69
CA ASP A 55 1.56 14.14 -1.44
C ASP A 55 1.69 15.65 -1.19
N LYS A 56 2.91 16.16 -1.23
CA LYS A 56 3.16 17.57 -1.00
C LYS A 56 2.37 18.47 -1.95
N LYS A 57 2.48 18.23 -3.26
CA LYS A 57 1.83 19.08 -4.28
C LYS A 57 0.31 19.01 -4.24
N ILE A 58 -0.26 17.81 -4.07
CA ILE A 58 -1.70 17.62 -3.98
C ILE A 58 -2.23 18.28 -2.72
N THR A 59 -1.55 18.09 -1.59
CA THR A 59 -1.95 18.69 -0.31
C THR A 59 -1.91 20.23 -0.38
N GLU A 60 -0.83 20.82 -0.90
CA GLU A 60 -0.72 22.27 -1.09
C GLU A 60 -1.86 22.81 -1.98
N TYR A 61 -2.16 22.12 -3.08
CA TYR A 61 -3.24 22.48 -4.00
C TYR A 61 -4.62 22.45 -3.33
N LEU A 62 -4.92 21.38 -2.60
CA LEU A 62 -6.21 21.21 -1.90
C LEU A 62 -6.37 22.18 -0.73
N ILE A 63 -5.30 22.54 -0.03
CA ILE A 63 -5.32 23.58 1.00
C ILE A 63 -5.62 24.94 0.37
N GLN A 64 -4.98 25.28 -0.76
CA GLN A 64 -5.29 26.53 -1.47
C GLN A 64 -6.74 26.56 -1.97
N LEU A 65 -7.30 25.42 -2.36
CA LEU A 65 -8.70 25.32 -2.74
C LEU A 65 -9.61 25.56 -1.53
N SER A 66 -9.29 25.04 -0.35
CA SER A 66 -10.13 25.11 0.86
C SER A 66 -10.38 26.55 1.36
N VAL A 67 -9.53 27.50 0.99
CA VAL A 67 -9.66 28.92 1.37
C VAL A 67 -10.34 29.77 0.30
N GLN A 68 -10.78 29.17 -0.81
CA GLN A 68 -11.49 29.91 -1.87
C GLN A 68 -12.90 30.30 -1.42
N PRO A 69 -13.40 31.50 -1.84
CA PRO A 69 -14.79 31.85 -1.58
C PRO A 69 -15.74 31.00 -2.43
N ASN A 70 -16.96 30.85 -1.95
CA ASN A 70 -18.08 30.20 -2.66
C ASN A 70 -17.93 28.67 -2.87
N LEU A 71 -17.21 27.97 -1.98
CA LEU A 71 -17.26 26.52 -1.93
C LEU A 71 -18.63 26.03 -1.47
N THR A 72 -19.19 25.04 -2.15
CA THR A 72 -20.37 24.34 -1.69
C THR A 72 -20.00 23.35 -0.58
N GLU A 73 -20.99 22.89 0.19
CA GLU A 73 -20.78 21.82 1.17
C GLU A 73 -20.19 20.56 0.52
N GLN A 74 -20.64 20.24 -0.69
CA GLN A 74 -20.13 19.10 -1.45
C GLN A 74 -18.64 19.28 -1.83
N ASP A 75 -18.23 20.48 -2.25
CA ASP A 75 -16.83 20.80 -2.55
C ASP A 75 -15.94 20.62 -1.31
N ILE A 76 -16.43 21.04 -0.16
CA ILE A 76 -15.71 20.90 1.13
C ILE A 76 -15.54 19.44 1.50
N LEU A 77 -16.59 18.63 1.40
CA LEU A 77 -16.55 17.20 1.69
C LEU A 77 -15.61 16.47 0.74
N GLU A 78 -15.65 16.79 -0.55
CA GLU A 78 -14.79 16.19 -1.55
C GLU A 78 -13.31 16.58 -1.37
N ASN A 79 -13.05 17.85 -1.06
CA ASN A 79 -11.69 18.32 -0.72
C ASN A 79 -11.12 17.54 0.47
N ARG A 80 -11.90 17.37 1.53
CA ARG A 80 -11.51 16.59 2.71
C ARG A 80 -11.22 15.13 2.36
N LEU A 81 -12.10 14.49 1.59
CA LEU A 81 -11.90 13.12 1.12
C LEU A 81 -10.59 12.99 0.34
N TYR A 82 -10.29 13.94 -0.53
CA TYR A 82 -9.07 13.93 -1.34
C TYR A 82 -7.81 14.12 -0.50
N LEU A 83 -7.85 14.97 0.53
CA LEU A 83 -6.76 15.12 1.49
C LEU A 83 -6.50 13.81 2.24
N ASP A 84 -7.55 13.18 2.75
CA ASP A 84 -7.43 11.90 3.49
C ASP A 84 -6.90 10.78 2.57
N THR A 85 -7.42 10.70 1.35
CA THR A 85 -6.97 9.72 0.34
C THR A 85 -5.48 9.90 0.00
N THR A 86 -5.06 11.15 -0.20
CA THR A 86 -3.66 11.47 -0.49
C THR A 86 -2.73 11.02 0.63
N LYS A 87 -3.11 11.28 1.89
CA LYS A 87 -2.34 10.86 3.06
C LYS A 87 -2.28 9.33 3.21
N ASN A 88 -3.38 8.64 2.91
CA ASN A 88 -3.39 7.17 2.93
C ASN A 88 -2.52 6.58 1.83
N LEU A 89 -2.48 7.17 0.63
CA LEU A 89 -1.58 6.74 -0.44
C LEU A 89 -0.11 6.95 -0.08
N GLU A 90 0.23 8.07 0.53
CA GLU A 90 1.59 8.33 1.02
C GLU A 90 2.02 7.28 2.06
N ARG A 91 1.14 6.97 3.02
CA ARG A 91 1.38 5.91 4.01
C ARG A 91 1.62 4.54 3.37
N LEU A 92 0.86 4.19 2.34
CA LEU A 92 1.09 2.94 1.60
C LEU A 92 2.44 2.93 0.91
N GLY A 93 2.88 4.05 0.34
CA GLY A 93 4.22 4.20 -0.22
C GLY A 93 5.32 3.99 0.83
N ASP A 94 5.17 4.58 2.02
CA ASP A 94 6.10 4.38 3.14
C ASP A 94 6.15 2.91 3.60
N LEU A 95 4.99 2.25 3.70
CA LEU A 95 4.91 0.84 4.05
C LEU A 95 5.54 -0.07 3.00
N ALA A 96 5.37 0.24 1.72
CA ALA A 96 6.04 -0.48 0.63
C ALA A 96 7.57 -0.37 0.76
N MET A 97 8.10 0.80 1.09
CA MET A 97 9.52 0.99 1.35
C MET A 97 9.99 0.14 2.54
N ASN A 98 9.24 0.12 3.64
CA ASN A 98 9.53 -0.72 4.81
C ASN A 98 9.59 -2.21 4.45
N LEU A 99 8.64 -2.70 3.62
CA LEU A 99 8.69 -4.08 3.12
C LEU A 99 9.96 -4.35 2.34
N GLY A 100 10.36 -3.45 1.44
CA GLY A 100 11.63 -3.56 0.70
C GLY A 100 12.84 -3.65 1.63
N GLU A 101 12.89 -2.84 2.67
CA GLU A 101 13.96 -2.87 3.69
C GLU A 101 13.97 -4.19 4.46
N PHE A 102 12.81 -4.73 4.85
CA PHE A 102 12.71 -6.03 5.51
C PHE A 102 13.22 -7.16 4.63
N TYR A 103 12.82 -7.19 3.36
CA TYR A 103 13.32 -8.20 2.42
C TYR A 103 14.83 -8.09 2.20
N ASN A 104 15.35 -6.85 2.11
CA ASN A 104 16.78 -6.62 1.97
C ASN A 104 17.55 -7.10 3.20
N MET A 105 17.04 -6.93 4.41
CA MET A 105 17.65 -7.47 5.64
C MET A 105 17.80 -9.00 5.58
N VAL A 106 16.82 -9.69 5.02
CA VAL A 106 16.86 -11.15 4.90
C VAL A 106 17.84 -11.58 3.81
N TYR A 107 17.77 -10.98 2.62
CA TYR A 107 18.53 -11.44 1.45
C TYR A 107 19.97 -10.98 1.42
N SER A 108 20.33 -9.84 2.02
CA SER A 108 21.71 -9.36 2.10
C SER A 108 22.61 -10.26 2.94
N ASP A 109 22.04 -11.01 3.88
CA ASP A 109 22.75 -11.98 4.72
C ASP A 109 22.59 -13.44 4.25
N ASP A 110 22.22 -13.64 2.98
CA ASP A 110 21.98 -14.95 2.37
C ASP A 110 20.91 -15.81 3.09
N HIS A 111 20.00 -15.16 3.84
CA HIS A 111 18.85 -15.84 4.41
C HIS A 111 17.71 -15.93 3.41
N ILE A 112 16.77 -16.82 3.66
CA ILE A 112 15.57 -17.01 2.84
C ILE A 112 14.34 -17.21 3.72
N PHE A 113 13.17 -16.80 3.23
CA PHE A 113 11.89 -17.20 3.82
C PHE A 113 11.57 -18.66 3.46
N SER A 114 10.81 -19.34 4.32
CA SER A 114 10.30 -20.67 4.00
C SER A 114 9.29 -20.61 2.85
N ASP A 115 9.12 -21.70 2.11
CA ASP A 115 8.15 -21.79 1.02
C ASP A 115 6.72 -21.51 1.51
N LEU A 116 6.40 -21.93 2.74
CA LEU A 116 5.10 -21.66 3.35
C LEU A 116 4.92 -20.16 3.65
N ALA A 117 5.93 -19.51 4.21
CA ALA A 117 5.90 -18.06 4.44
C ALA A 117 5.74 -17.29 3.12
N MET A 118 6.47 -17.68 2.08
CA MET A 118 6.35 -17.09 0.73
C MET A 118 4.95 -17.26 0.16
N LYS A 119 4.35 -18.43 0.33
CA LYS A 119 2.98 -18.70 -0.10
C LYS A 119 1.97 -17.80 0.60
N ASP A 120 2.07 -17.69 1.93
CA ASP A 120 1.17 -16.85 2.72
C ASP A 120 1.30 -15.37 2.35
N MET A 121 2.52 -14.85 2.22
CA MET A 121 2.77 -13.49 1.79
C MET A 121 2.23 -13.21 0.38
N ASN A 122 2.44 -14.12 -0.57
CA ASN A 122 1.90 -13.97 -1.93
C ASN A 122 0.37 -13.95 -1.96
N ALA A 123 -0.29 -14.74 -1.12
CA ALA A 123 -1.75 -14.70 -1.00
C ALA A 123 -2.23 -13.35 -0.48
N MET A 124 -1.56 -12.77 0.52
CA MET A 124 -1.86 -11.44 1.04
C MET A 124 -1.60 -10.34 0.00
N TYR A 125 -0.51 -10.41 -0.78
CA TYR A 125 -0.26 -9.49 -1.89
C TYR A 125 -1.38 -9.52 -2.93
N GLN A 126 -1.82 -10.71 -3.31
CA GLN A 126 -2.91 -10.85 -4.28
C GLN A 126 -4.20 -10.23 -3.75
N GLN A 127 -4.56 -10.51 -2.49
CA GLN A 127 -5.73 -9.93 -1.84
C GLN A 127 -5.61 -8.41 -1.75
N PHE A 128 -4.44 -7.88 -1.38
CA PHE A 128 -4.21 -6.45 -1.28
C PHE A 128 -4.39 -5.74 -2.64
N ILE A 129 -3.81 -6.27 -3.72
CA ILE A 129 -3.92 -5.66 -5.05
C ILE A 129 -5.38 -5.61 -5.52
N GLU A 130 -6.15 -6.66 -5.30
CA GLU A 130 -7.57 -6.69 -5.63
C GLU A 130 -8.37 -5.67 -4.80
N MET A 131 -8.08 -5.55 -3.50
CA MET A 131 -8.69 -4.54 -2.62
C MET A 131 -8.30 -3.13 -3.03
N PHE A 132 -7.03 -2.92 -3.39
CA PHE A 132 -6.54 -1.62 -3.85
C PHE A 132 -7.26 -1.18 -5.13
N ASP A 133 -7.34 -2.04 -6.13
CA ASP A 133 -8.03 -1.74 -7.39
C ASP A 133 -9.52 -1.41 -7.15
N LEU A 134 -10.19 -2.18 -6.31
CA LEU A 134 -11.58 -1.91 -5.95
C LEU A 134 -11.73 -0.60 -5.16
N THR A 135 -10.80 -0.28 -4.27
CA THR A 135 -10.79 0.98 -3.52
C THR A 135 -10.68 2.19 -4.46
N ILE A 136 -9.79 2.12 -5.45
CA ILE A 136 -9.64 3.19 -6.46
C ILE A 136 -10.90 3.31 -7.33
N GLU A 137 -11.51 2.19 -7.72
CA GLU A 137 -12.81 2.20 -8.42
C GLU A 137 -13.89 2.90 -7.58
N ILE A 138 -14.02 2.57 -6.29
CA ILE A 138 -14.97 3.20 -5.38
C ILE A 138 -14.69 4.70 -5.21
N PHE A 139 -13.41 5.07 -5.11
CA PHE A 139 -13.00 6.48 -5.02
C PHE A 139 -13.51 7.30 -6.22
N VAL A 140 -13.45 6.73 -7.42
CA VAL A 140 -13.92 7.38 -8.64
C VAL A 140 -15.45 7.31 -8.79
N THR A 141 -16.04 6.13 -8.60
CA THR A 141 -17.46 5.86 -8.91
C THR A 141 -18.42 6.12 -7.76
N LYS A 142 -17.91 6.07 -6.52
CA LYS A 142 -18.72 6.14 -5.28
C LYS A 142 -19.79 5.04 -5.20
N ASN A 143 -19.53 3.89 -5.82
CA ASN A 143 -20.44 2.75 -5.91
C ASN A 143 -20.58 2.04 -4.55
N GLN A 144 -21.78 2.11 -3.96
CA GLN A 144 -22.07 1.52 -2.65
C GLN A 144 -22.03 -0.01 -2.65
N VAL A 145 -22.38 -0.66 -3.76
CA VAL A 145 -22.33 -2.12 -3.89
C VAL A 145 -20.86 -2.59 -3.89
N ALA A 146 -20.00 -1.88 -4.62
CA ALA A 146 -18.56 -2.13 -4.62
C ALA A 146 -17.95 -1.93 -3.22
N TYR A 147 -18.41 -0.93 -2.48
CA TYR A 147 -18.00 -0.71 -1.09
C TYR A 147 -18.35 -1.89 -0.18
N GLY A 148 -19.56 -2.46 -0.32
CA GLY A 148 -19.95 -3.68 0.41
C GLY A 148 -19.01 -4.88 0.11
N ARG A 149 -18.61 -5.05 -1.15
CA ARG A 149 -17.62 -6.06 -1.54
C ARG A 149 -16.24 -5.81 -0.92
N LEU A 150 -15.82 -4.55 -0.82
CA LEU A 150 -14.54 -4.20 -0.20
C LEU A 150 -14.51 -4.62 1.28
N ILE A 151 -15.61 -4.43 2.03
CA ILE A 151 -15.73 -4.89 3.41
C ILE A 151 -15.57 -6.41 3.52
N GLU A 152 -16.21 -7.17 2.63
CA GLU A 152 -16.05 -8.63 2.59
C GLU A 152 -14.61 -9.06 2.28
N MET A 153 -13.91 -8.31 1.43
CA MET A 153 -12.49 -8.55 1.11
C MET A 153 -11.57 -8.23 2.29
N GLU A 154 -11.92 -7.25 3.12
CA GLU A 154 -11.21 -6.93 4.36
C GLU A 154 -11.26 -8.11 5.35
N ASP A 155 -12.44 -8.72 5.54
CA ASP A 155 -12.59 -9.93 6.35
C ASP A 155 -11.71 -11.10 5.84
N VAL A 156 -11.56 -11.23 4.52
CA VAL A 156 -10.67 -12.23 3.90
C VAL A 156 -9.20 -11.91 4.19
N MET A 157 -8.80 -10.65 4.11
CA MET A 157 -7.42 -10.23 4.43
C MET A 157 -7.09 -10.50 5.90
N ASP A 158 -7.98 -10.13 6.81
CA ASP A 158 -7.82 -10.37 8.25
C ASP A 158 -7.64 -11.87 8.54
N LYS A 159 -8.41 -12.70 7.85
CA LYS A 159 -8.28 -14.17 7.98
C LYS A 159 -6.95 -14.66 7.43
N LEU A 160 -6.49 -14.16 6.30
CA LEU A 160 -5.17 -14.53 5.73
C LEU A 160 -4.03 -14.17 6.69
N GLU A 161 -4.06 -12.99 7.27
CA GLU A 161 -3.07 -12.55 8.26
C GLU A 161 -3.10 -13.43 9.51
N TYR A 162 -4.29 -13.67 10.07
CA TYR A 162 -4.44 -14.52 11.24
C TYR A 162 -3.92 -15.94 10.99
N ASP A 163 -4.31 -16.56 9.89
CA ASP A 163 -3.88 -17.91 9.53
C ASP A 163 -2.36 -17.99 9.30
N ALA A 164 -1.77 -16.98 8.67
CA ALA A 164 -0.33 -16.89 8.46
C ALA A 164 0.44 -16.76 9.77
N ARG A 165 -0.05 -15.94 10.70
CA ARG A 165 0.53 -15.76 12.05
C ARG A 165 0.45 -17.04 12.87
N GLU A 166 -0.68 -17.71 12.89
CA GLU A 166 -0.84 -19.01 13.57
C GLU A 166 0.08 -20.08 12.99
N ALA A 167 0.14 -20.21 11.67
CA ALA A 167 1.04 -21.16 11.00
C ALA A 167 2.51 -20.87 11.30
N HIS A 168 2.90 -19.61 11.40
CA HIS A 168 4.23 -19.19 11.78
C HIS A 168 4.59 -19.65 13.21
N PHE A 169 3.71 -19.41 14.20
CA PHE A 169 3.92 -19.86 15.57
C PHE A 169 4.05 -21.39 15.68
N VAL A 170 3.27 -22.14 14.92
CA VAL A 170 3.38 -23.61 14.86
C VAL A 170 4.74 -24.04 14.31
N ARG A 171 5.22 -23.40 13.24
CA ARG A 171 6.56 -23.69 12.68
C ARG A 171 7.68 -23.38 13.68
N MET A 172 7.58 -22.26 14.39
CA MET A 172 8.56 -21.90 15.42
C MET A 172 8.59 -22.92 16.56
N SER A 173 7.44 -23.33 17.08
CA SER A 173 7.37 -24.30 18.18
C SER A 173 7.87 -25.69 17.80
N ASN A 174 7.75 -26.08 16.53
CA ASN A 174 8.21 -27.36 16.01
C ASN A 174 9.69 -27.34 15.53
N HIS A 175 10.39 -26.22 15.69
CA HIS A 175 11.75 -26.03 15.22
C HIS A 175 11.94 -26.35 13.71
N THR A 176 10.92 -26.14 12.93
CA THR A 176 10.95 -26.37 11.47
C THR A 176 11.43 -25.15 10.69
N CYS A 177 11.73 -24.06 11.37
CA CYS A 177 12.21 -22.81 10.79
C CYS A 177 13.72 -22.89 10.53
N THR A 178 14.13 -22.48 9.32
CA THR A 178 15.50 -22.63 8.85
C THR A 178 16.39 -21.41 9.13
N SER A 179 15.79 -20.25 9.40
CA SER A 179 16.51 -18.99 9.61
C SER A 179 15.85 -18.13 10.70
N PRO A 180 16.48 -17.96 11.87
CA PRO A 180 15.93 -17.09 12.94
C PRO A 180 15.74 -15.64 12.51
N ILE A 181 16.59 -15.11 11.63
CA ILE A 181 16.49 -13.74 11.12
C ILE A 181 15.26 -13.61 10.21
N ALA A 182 15.09 -14.52 9.24
CA ALA A 182 13.92 -14.52 8.37
C ALA A 182 12.62 -14.68 9.16
N GLU A 183 12.62 -15.49 10.22
CA GLU A 183 11.44 -15.67 11.09
C GLU A 183 11.09 -14.41 11.87
N SER A 184 12.08 -13.71 12.41
CA SER A 184 11.88 -12.43 13.11
C SER A 184 11.31 -11.38 12.16
N VAL A 185 11.91 -11.23 10.99
CA VAL A 185 11.45 -10.28 9.96
C VAL A 185 10.04 -10.64 9.47
N TYR A 186 9.73 -11.92 9.33
CA TYR A 186 8.38 -12.36 8.95
C TYR A 186 7.33 -11.94 9.97
N CYS A 187 7.64 -12.02 11.27
CA CYS A 187 6.77 -11.48 12.33
C CYS A 187 6.52 -9.97 12.17
N ASP A 188 7.53 -9.21 11.77
CA ASP A 188 7.43 -7.76 11.59
C ASP A 188 6.63 -7.38 10.32
N ILE A 189 6.58 -8.28 9.33
CA ILE A 189 5.80 -8.12 8.11
C ILE A 189 4.31 -8.36 8.35
N LEU A 190 3.96 -9.37 9.16
CA LEU A 190 2.57 -9.71 9.51
C LEU A 190 1.96 -8.72 10.50
#